data_2d5a9ebed6445914f8184e7159c88e7d
#
_entry.id   2d5a9ebed6445914f8184e7159c88e7d
#
_cell.length_a   1.000
_cell.length_b   1.000
_cell.length_c   1.000
_cell.angle_alpha   90.00
_cell.angle_beta   90.00
_cell.angle_gamma   90.00
#
_symmetry.space_group_name_H-M   'P 1'
#
loop_
_entity.id
_entity.type
_entity.pdbx_description
1 polymer ?
#
loop_
_entity_poly.entity_id
_entity_poly.type
_entity_poly.pdbx_seq_one_letter_code
_entity_poly.pdbx_strand_id
1 'polypeptide(L)'
;MADLGAADDAWKALQALEKPSLIELFARDPARLERLASRIALDEGGMLFDWSKTHLDAAHLDAFEALAEAMDFAGARAVLLEGGMANPSEGRAAEHTAQRGTGDAEAVALAGALHARMAGLVEAIHKGLLGEVRHLIHIGIGGSALGPALAIKALAGNVAMVEVHVVSNIDGCALEAVFARCNPQTTMLAIASKTFTTIETITNAASALDWLRSAGVADPFGRVVALTASPDKAVEWGVDETRVLPFPESVGGRYSLWSAIGFPVALALGWPDFAEMLEGAAMVDRHFAMTDGRDNLPLLAAFADQYYTRLRHCQTRAVFAYDERLALLPAYLQQLEMESNGKSVRADGSPLDGPSAPVTWGGVGTDAQHAVFQLLHQGSHLVPVDFVAAVVPGDDLDARHHRVLLANCFAQGAALMQGRCSDDAARSYPGDRPSATILLDELSPASFGALIAFHEHRTFANAVLMGINPFDQFGVELGKEIAGQIARGEALFDASTRALLRAAGIAD
;
A
#
# COMPACT_ATOMS: atom_id res chain seq x y z
N MET A 1 7.20 7.17 26.39
CA MET A 1 7.72 5.78 26.23
C MET A 1 6.63 4.80 26.65
N ALA A 2 6.45 3.72 25.91
CA ALA A 2 5.42 2.71 26.18
C ALA A 2 5.57 2.12 27.60
N ASP A 3 4.46 1.97 28.30
CA ASP A 3 4.35 1.24 29.57
C ASP A 3 3.81 -0.17 29.27
N LEU A 4 4.74 -1.13 29.09
CA LEU A 4 4.39 -2.52 28.75
C LEU A 4 3.54 -3.20 29.83
N GLY A 5 3.68 -2.82 31.10
CA GLY A 5 2.85 -3.36 32.19
C GLY A 5 1.40 -2.91 32.05
N ALA A 6 1.16 -1.61 31.82
CA ALA A 6 -0.16 -1.07 31.55
C ALA A 6 -0.75 -1.62 30.24
N ALA A 7 0.08 -1.81 29.20
CA ALA A 7 -0.35 -2.43 27.94
C ALA A 7 -0.81 -3.88 28.12
N ASP A 8 -0.10 -4.69 28.91
CA ASP A 8 -0.50 -6.07 29.25
C ASP A 8 -1.82 -6.11 30.00
N ASP A 9 -2.05 -5.17 30.92
CA ASP A 9 -3.31 -5.06 31.66
C ASP A 9 -4.48 -4.61 30.75
N ALA A 10 -4.23 -3.70 29.81
CA ALA A 10 -5.21 -3.32 28.79
C ALA A 10 -5.56 -4.51 27.87
N TRP A 11 -4.57 -5.33 27.45
CA TRP A 11 -4.83 -6.55 26.70
C TRP A 11 -5.66 -7.59 27.47
N LYS A 12 -5.40 -7.78 28.78
CA LYS A 12 -6.21 -8.66 29.63
C LYS A 12 -7.64 -8.13 29.75
N ALA A 13 -7.81 -6.81 29.90
CA ALA A 13 -9.13 -6.19 29.95
C ALA A 13 -9.90 -6.43 28.64
N LEU A 14 -9.28 -6.22 27.48
CA LEU A 14 -9.85 -6.52 26.15
C LEU A 14 -10.28 -7.99 26.01
N GLN A 15 -9.44 -8.93 26.46
CA GLN A 15 -9.73 -10.36 26.40
C GLN A 15 -10.92 -10.77 27.27
N ALA A 16 -11.17 -10.04 28.36
CA ALA A 16 -12.26 -10.32 29.31
C ALA A 16 -13.62 -9.76 28.85
N LEU A 17 -13.66 -8.87 27.85
CA LEU A 17 -14.90 -8.28 27.35
C LEU A 17 -15.79 -9.31 26.65
N GLU A 18 -17.11 -9.10 26.74
CA GLU A 18 -18.09 -9.86 25.98
C GLU A 18 -17.84 -9.73 24.46
N LYS A 19 -18.24 -10.75 23.71
CA LYS A 19 -18.14 -10.78 22.25
C LYS A 19 -19.55 -10.94 21.64
N PRO A 20 -20.40 -9.92 21.74
CA PRO A 20 -21.76 -9.97 21.22
C PRO A 20 -21.77 -10.09 19.71
N SER A 21 -22.84 -10.66 19.13
CA SER A 21 -23.03 -10.71 17.70
C SER A 21 -23.33 -9.33 17.11
N LEU A 22 -23.08 -9.16 15.81
CA LEU A 22 -23.36 -7.90 15.11
C LEU A 22 -24.84 -7.50 15.23
N ILE A 23 -25.76 -8.46 15.13
CA ILE A 23 -27.21 -8.21 15.26
C ILE A 23 -27.54 -7.68 16.67
N GLU A 24 -26.96 -8.29 17.71
CA GLU A 24 -27.15 -7.81 19.09
C GLU A 24 -26.57 -6.41 19.28
N LEU A 25 -25.40 -6.12 18.71
CA LEU A 25 -24.77 -4.80 18.78
C LEU A 25 -25.65 -3.73 18.14
N PHE A 26 -26.24 -3.97 16.97
CA PHE A 26 -27.17 -3.03 16.35
C PHE A 26 -28.47 -2.88 17.13
N ALA A 27 -28.95 -3.94 17.79
CA ALA A 27 -30.16 -3.89 18.61
C ALA A 27 -29.94 -3.13 19.93
N ARG A 28 -28.76 -3.28 20.56
CA ARG A 28 -28.43 -2.65 21.85
C ARG A 28 -28.02 -1.19 21.72
N ASP A 29 -27.52 -0.79 20.56
CA ASP A 29 -26.89 0.52 20.33
C ASP A 29 -27.47 1.24 19.11
N PRO A 30 -28.56 2.02 19.28
CA PRO A 30 -29.15 2.81 18.20
C PRO A 30 -28.22 3.90 17.63
N ALA A 31 -27.24 4.38 18.41
CA ALA A 31 -26.27 5.39 17.99
C ALA A 31 -24.99 4.78 17.40
N ARG A 32 -24.98 3.47 17.14
CA ARG A 32 -23.81 2.75 16.66
C ARG A 32 -23.22 3.34 15.38
N LEU A 33 -24.08 3.69 14.43
CA LEU A 33 -23.65 4.30 13.17
C LEU A 33 -22.96 5.64 13.41
N GLU A 34 -23.48 6.50 14.29
CA GLU A 34 -22.90 7.81 14.63
C GLU A 34 -21.51 7.68 15.25
N ARG A 35 -21.24 6.59 15.97
CA ARG A 35 -19.95 6.33 16.63
C ARG A 35 -18.92 5.65 15.76
N LEU A 36 -19.34 4.85 14.80
CA LEU A 36 -18.46 3.98 14.02
C LEU A 36 -18.48 4.30 12.51
N ALA A 37 -19.20 5.35 12.11
CA ALA A 37 -19.08 5.90 10.76
C ALA A 37 -18.69 7.38 10.86
N SER A 38 -17.68 7.77 10.09
CA SER A 38 -17.16 9.13 10.08
C SER A 38 -16.60 9.49 8.71
N ARG A 39 -16.37 10.78 8.47
CA ARG A 39 -15.86 11.28 7.20
C ARG A 39 -14.56 12.06 7.38
N ILE A 40 -13.66 11.88 6.42
CA ILE A 40 -12.61 12.86 6.14
C ILE A 40 -13.09 13.70 4.95
N ALA A 41 -13.24 15.01 5.17
CA ALA A 41 -13.51 15.96 4.10
C ALA A 41 -12.20 16.25 3.34
N LEU A 42 -12.28 16.30 2.02
CA LEU A 42 -11.25 16.81 1.13
C LEU A 42 -11.71 18.17 0.59
N ASP A 43 -10.83 18.92 -0.07
CA ASP A 43 -11.21 20.22 -0.65
C ASP A 43 -12.36 20.06 -1.65
N GLU A 44 -12.36 18.97 -2.40
CA GLU A 44 -13.49 18.54 -3.22
C GLU A 44 -13.90 17.11 -2.84
N GLY A 45 -15.13 16.94 -2.32
CA GLY A 45 -15.67 15.65 -1.90
C GLY A 45 -15.13 15.16 -0.56
N GLY A 46 -14.87 13.86 -0.45
CA GLY A 46 -14.35 13.23 0.77
C GLY A 46 -14.44 11.71 0.77
N MET A 47 -14.17 11.13 1.93
CA MET A 47 -14.23 9.70 2.16
C MET A 47 -15.09 9.40 3.39
N LEU A 48 -16.08 8.54 3.25
CA LEU A 48 -16.85 7.98 4.35
C LEU A 48 -16.22 6.65 4.77
N PHE A 49 -15.99 6.51 6.06
CA PHE A 49 -15.54 5.27 6.69
C PHE A 49 -16.65 4.72 7.58
N ASP A 50 -16.99 3.45 7.43
CA ASP A 50 -18.02 2.77 8.20
C ASP A 50 -17.49 1.45 8.79
N TRP A 51 -17.26 1.44 10.10
CA TRP A 51 -16.94 0.26 10.91
C TRP A 51 -18.15 -0.25 11.71
N SER A 52 -19.37 0.22 11.43
CA SER A 52 -20.56 -0.18 12.19
C SER A 52 -20.82 -1.68 12.13
N LYS A 53 -20.39 -2.36 11.06
CA LYS A 53 -20.48 -3.83 10.91
C LYS A 53 -19.25 -4.57 11.42
N THR A 54 -18.55 -4.01 12.44
CA THR A 54 -17.51 -4.70 13.20
C THR A 54 -18.02 -5.06 14.60
N HIS A 55 -17.34 -5.95 15.32
CA HIS A 55 -17.74 -6.36 16.67
C HIS A 55 -17.26 -5.40 17.78
N LEU A 56 -16.75 -4.23 17.42
CA LEU A 56 -16.38 -3.20 18.39
C LEU A 56 -17.64 -2.58 19.02
N ASP A 57 -17.65 -2.43 20.34
CA ASP A 57 -18.62 -1.63 21.09
C ASP A 57 -17.89 -0.57 21.91
N ALA A 58 -18.63 0.19 22.72
CA ALA A 58 -18.05 1.25 23.54
C ALA A 58 -16.99 0.74 24.51
N ALA A 59 -17.20 -0.44 25.12
CA ALA A 59 -16.25 -1.01 26.07
C ALA A 59 -14.94 -1.46 25.38
N HIS A 60 -15.04 -2.03 24.17
CA HIS A 60 -13.87 -2.33 23.36
C HIS A 60 -13.10 -1.07 22.96
N LEU A 61 -13.79 -0.02 22.54
CA LEU A 61 -13.17 1.26 22.19
C LEU A 61 -12.45 1.89 23.38
N ASP A 62 -13.09 1.94 24.56
CA ASP A 62 -12.47 2.46 25.79
C ASP A 62 -11.19 1.68 26.16
N ALA A 63 -11.23 0.35 26.05
CA ALA A 63 -10.09 -0.50 26.36
C ALA A 63 -8.97 -0.39 25.31
N PHE A 64 -9.29 -0.20 24.03
CA PHE A 64 -8.29 0.06 22.99
C PHE A 64 -7.67 1.46 23.12
N GLU A 65 -8.42 2.46 23.54
CA GLU A 65 -7.87 3.78 23.86
C GLU A 65 -6.89 3.71 25.04
N ALA A 66 -7.22 2.95 26.08
CA ALA A 66 -6.29 2.70 27.19
C ALA A 66 -5.03 1.95 26.72
N LEU A 67 -5.16 1.00 25.80
CA LEU A 67 -4.00 0.35 25.17
C LEU A 67 -3.15 1.36 24.37
N ALA A 68 -3.76 2.21 23.58
CA ALA A 68 -3.06 3.21 22.79
C ALA A 68 -2.31 4.22 23.69
N GLU A 69 -2.91 4.62 24.82
CA GLU A 69 -2.26 5.44 25.83
C GLU A 69 -1.07 4.71 26.46
N ALA A 70 -1.23 3.46 26.88
CA ALA A 70 -0.16 2.65 27.46
C ALA A 70 1.01 2.43 26.48
N MET A 71 0.72 2.31 25.18
CA MET A 71 1.71 2.18 24.11
C MET A 71 2.31 3.52 23.67
N ASP A 72 1.96 4.63 24.32
CA ASP A 72 2.43 5.99 23.98
C ASP A 72 2.18 6.35 22.51
N PHE A 73 0.97 6.04 22.02
CA PHE A 73 0.61 6.28 20.61
C PHE A 73 0.81 7.73 20.20
N ALA A 74 0.43 8.70 21.07
CA ALA A 74 0.61 10.11 20.78
C ALA A 74 2.09 10.49 20.64
N GLY A 75 2.97 9.95 21.49
CA GLY A 75 4.42 10.15 21.38
C GLY A 75 5.02 9.52 20.13
N ALA A 76 4.61 8.29 19.79
CA ALA A 76 5.06 7.62 18.57
C ALA A 76 4.60 8.37 17.30
N ARG A 77 3.35 8.87 17.29
CA ARG A 77 2.81 9.71 16.22
C ARG A 77 3.60 11.01 16.07
N ALA A 78 3.92 11.69 17.18
CA ALA A 78 4.73 12.90 17.15
C ALA A 78 6.11 12.62 16.58
N VAL A 79 6.78 11.53 17.02
CA VAL A 79 8.07 11.10 16.46
C VAL A 79 8.03 10.92 14.95
N LEU A 80 6.97 10.28 14.43
CA LEU A 80 6.80 10.09 12.99
C LEU A 80 6.60 11.43 12.25
N LEU A 81 5.67 12.27 12.74
CA LEU A 81 5.23 13.48 12.04
C LEU A 81 6.19 14.67 12.22
N GLU A 82 7.11 14.62 13.18
CA GLU A 82 8.12 15.65 13.44
C GLU A 82 9.51 15.28 12.91
N GLY A 83 9.64 14.15 12.18
CA GLY A 83 10.91 13.71 11.62
C GLY A 83 11.87 13.10 12.64
N GLY A 84 11.37 12.60 13.78
CA GLY A 84 12.14 11.88 14.76
C GLY A 84 12.57 10.49 14.31
N MET A 85 13.33 9.78 15.15
CA MET A 85 13.86 8.43 14.86
C MET A 85 12.74 7.38 14.92
N ALA A 86 11.89 7.34 13.89
CA ALA A 86 10.77 6.37 13.79
C ALA A 86 11.23 4.97 13.34
N ASN A 87 12.43 4.84 12.78
CA ASN A 87 13.03 3.56 12.35
C ASN A 87 14.29 3.27 13.18
N PRO A 88 14.14 2.74 14.41
CA PRO A 88 15.26 2.57 15.34
C PRO A 88 16.25 1.49 14.89
N SER A 89 15.83 0.45 14.17
CA SER A 89 16.71 -0.63 13.71
C SER A 89 17.72 -0.17 12.65
N GLU A 90 17.39 0.88 11.89
CA GLU A 90 18.26 1.49 10.88
C GLU A 90 18.76 2.88 11.34
N GLY A 91 18.41 3.33 12.56
CA GLY A 91 18.91 4.56 13.18
C GLY A 91 18.51 5.84 12.44
N ARG A 92 17.31 5.89 11.85
CA ARG A 92 16.85 7.03 11.01
C ARG A 92 15.37 7.35 11.16
N ALA A 93 14.99 8.53 10.68
CA ALA A 93 13.59 8.92 10.51
C ALA A 93 12.88 8.10 9.42
N ALA A 94 11.53 8.19 9.37
CA ALA A 94 10.70 7.69 8.30
C ALA A 94 9.93 8.87 7.70
N GLU A 95 10.46 9.48 6.62
CA GLU A 95 10.06 10.82 6.15
C GLU A 95 9.17 10.78 4.90
N HIS A 96 8.32 9.76 4.78
CA HIS A 96 7.34 9.73 3.69
C HIS A 96 6.27 10.82 3.83
N THR A 97 5.92 11.23 5.06
CA THR A 97 4.99 12.34 5.31
C THR A 97 5.60 13.70 4.94
N ALA A 98 6.94 13.86 5.07
CA ALA A 98 7.63 15.07 4.63
C ALA A 98 7.51 15.31 3.12
N GLN A 99 7.37 14.24 2.33
CA GLN A 99 7.08 14.34 0.89
C GLN A 99 5.72 14.99 0.60
N ARG A 100 4.84 15.08 1.60
CA ARG A 100 3.49 15.68 1.53
C ARG A 100 3.36 16.96 2.35
N GLY A 101 4.49 17.47 2.86
CA GLY A 101 4.56 18.71 3.64
C GLY A 101 4.39 18.56 5.14
N THR A 102 4.36 17.33 5.69
CA THR A 102 4.25 17.06 7.13
C THR A 102 5.51 16.36 7.62
N GLY A 103 6.37 17.07 8.38
CA GLY A 103 7.64 16.53 8.83
C GLY A 103 8.55 17.59 9.43
N ASP A 104 9.81 17.21 9.63
CA ASP A 104 10.87 18.18 9.93
C ASP A 104 10.98 19.23 8.82
N ALA A 105 11.24 20.48 9.19
CA ALA A 105 11.25 21.60 8.26
C ALA A 105 12.29 21.46 7.15
N GLU A 106 13.48 20.91 7.45
CA GLU A 106 14.54 20.68 6.47
C GLU A 106 14.16 19.55 5.51
N ALA A 107 13.55 18.47 6.01
CA ALA A 107 13.06 17.36 5.20
C ALA A 107 11.93 17.78 4.25
N VAL A 108 10.99 18.61 4.74
CA VAL A 108 9.92 19.18 3.93
C VAL A 108 10.46 20.11 2.84
N ALA A 109 11.43 20.99 3.19
CA ALA A 109 12.06 21.87 2.22
C ALA A 109 12.84 21.10 1.15
N LEU A 110 13.56 20.04 1.54
CA LEU A 110 14.25 19.14 0.61
C LEU A 110 13.25 18.44 -0.32
N ALA A 111 12.17 17.88 0.22
CA ALA A 111 11.12 17.25 -0.58
C ALA A 111 10.55 18.22 -1.62
N GLY A 112 10.24 19.46 -1.23
CA GLY A 112 9.76 20.51 -2.14
C GLY A 112 10.77 20.82 -3.26
N ALA A 113 12.07 20.89 -2.96
CA ALA A 113 13.10 21.11 -3.98
C ALA A 113 13.22 19.93 -4.96
N LEU A 114 13.12 18.68 -4.46
CA LEU A 114 13.15 17.47 -5.29
C LEU A 114 11.90 17.36 -6.16
N HIS A 115 10.74 17.70 -5.63
CA HIS A 115 9.49 17.78 -6.40
C HIS A 115 9.56 18.85 -7.50
N ALA A 116 10.12 20.02 -7.23
CA ALA A 116 10.32 21.06 -8.25
C ALA A 116 11.23 20.57 -9.39
N ARG A 117 12.30 19.82 -9.07
CA ARG A 117 13.16 19.17 -10.06
C ARG A 117 12.38 18.13 -10.90
N MET A 118 11.59 17.28 -10.25
CA MET A 118 10.75 16.30 -10.95
C MET A 118 9.72 16.95 -11.84
N ALA A 119 9.02 17.97 -11.35
CA ALA A 119 8.04 18.76 -12.12
C ALA A 119 8.68 19.39 -13.37
N GLY A 120 9.86 19.98 -13.22
CA GLY A 120 10.60 20.55 -14.35
C GLY A 120 10.98 19.52 -15.42
N LEU A 121 11.36 18.30 -15.03
CA LEU A 121 11.65 17.23 -15.97
C LEU A 121 10.36 16.72 -16.66
N VAL A 122 9.26 16.55 -15.94
CA VAL A 122 7.95 16.17 -16.49
C VAL A 122 7.51 17.20 -17.53
N GLU A 123 7.59 18.48 -17.19
CA GLU A 123 7.24 19.57 -18.11
C GLU A 123 8.14 19.60 -19.36
N ALA A 124 9.46 19.39 -19.20
CA ALA A 124 10.40 19.33 -20.31
C ALA A 124 10.07 18.18 -21.27
N ILE A 125 9.68 17.01 -20.74
CA ILE A 125 9.27 15.86 -21.56
C ILE A 125 7.96 16.17 -22.29
N HIS A 126 6.96 16.69 -21.62
CA HIS A 126 5.67 17.03 -22.24
C HIS A 126 5.80 18.10 -23.33
N LYS A 127 6.73 19.05 -23.18
CA LYS A 127 7.07 20.05 -24.20
C LYS A 127 7.92 19.50 -25.35
N GLY A 128 8.31 18.22 -25.32
CA GLY A 128 9.13 17.60 -26.35
C GLY A 128 10.60 18.03 -26.35
N LEU A 129 11.11 18.65 -25.29
CA LEU A 129 12.51 19.11 -25.23
C LEU A 129 13.52 17.94 -25.21
N LEU A 130 13.07 16.75 -24.85
CA LEU A 130 13.84 15.48 -24.90
C LEU A 130 13.41 14.59 -26.08
N GLY A 131 12.78 15.18 -27.10
CA GLY A 131 12.15 14.49 -28.22
C GLY A 131 10.74 13.97 -27.87
N GLU A 132 10.07 13.39 -28.86
CA GLU A 132 8.74 12.81 -28.68
C GLU A 132 8.80 11.61 -27.71
N VAL A 133 7.93 11.63 -26.69
CA VAL A 133 7.76 10.52 -25.73
C VAL A 133 6.29 10.14 -25.69
N ARG A 134 6.00 8.90 -26.10
CA ARG A 134 4.64 8.31 -26.05
C ARG A 134 4.53 7.20 -25.03
N HIS A 135 5.65 6.54 -24.73
CA HIS A 135 5.72 5.41 -23.82
C HIS A 135 6.81 5.63 -22.77
N LEU A 136 6.52 5.25 -21.53
CA LEU A 136 7.50 5.10 -20.46
C LEU A 136 7.51 3.64 -20.03
N ILE A 137 8.67 2.98 -20.06
CA ILE A 137 8.87 1.69 -19.39
C ILE A 137 9.46 1.98 -18.01
N HIS A 138 8.66 1.80 -16.97
CA HIS A 138 9.08 1.94 -15.59
C HIS A 138 9.57 0.60 -15.05
N ILE A 139 10.86 0.50 -14.75
CA ILE A 139 11.52 -0.72 -14.28
C ILE A 139 11.86 -0.55 -12.81
N GLY A 140 11.19 -1.31 -11.96
CA GLY A 140 11.37 -1.29 -10.51
C GLY A 140 10.72 -2.51 -9.87
N ILE A 141 11.04 -2.83 -8.62
CA ILE A 141 10.49 -4.00 -7.92
C ILE A 141 9.95 -3.61 -6.55
N GLY A 142 8.93 -4.32 -6.06
CA GLY A 142 8.32 -4.08 -4.76
C GLY A 142 7.79 -2.66 -4.63
N GLY A 143 8.21 -1.92 -3.62
CA GLY A 143 7.78 -0.54 -3.37
C GLY A 143 8.12 0.44 -4.49
N SER A 144 9.12 0.15 -5.30
CA SER A 144 9.43 0.95 -6.50
C SER A 144 8.46 0.72 -7.67
N ALA A 145 7.57 -0.27 -7.59
CA ALA A 145 6.65 -0.63 -8.68
C ALA A 145 5.18 -0.59 -8.29
N LEU A 146 4.82 -1.14 -7.10
CA LEU A 146 3.41 -1.37 -6.73
C LEU A 146 2.63 -0.07 -6.55
N GLY A 147 3.21 0.94 -5.89
CA GLY A 147 2.59 2.25 -5.73
C GLY A 147 2.31 2.94 -7.07
N PRO A 148 3.34 3.13 -7.91
CA PRO A 148 3.15 3.66 -9.26
C PRO A 148 2.15 2.88 -10.11
N ALA A 149 2.22 1.54 -10.13
CA ALA A 149 1.29 0.72 -10.90
C ALA A 149 -0.16 0.91 -10.46
N LEU A 150 -0.42 0.94 -9.14
CA LEU A 150 -1.75 1.21 -8.60
C LEU A 150 -2.23 2.61 -8.97
N ALA A 151 -1.41 3.65 -8.79
CA ALA A 151 -1.78 5.02 -9.09
C ALA A 151 -2.10 5.22 -10.59
N ILE A 152 -1.29 4.64 -11.48
CA ILE A 152 -1.52 4.69 -12.92
C ILE A 152 -2.80 3.95 -13.29
N LYS A 153 -3.03 2.75 -12.76
CA LYS A 153 -4.27 1.99 -13.00
C LYS A 153 -5.49 2.75 -12.48
N ALA A 154 -5.36 3.43 -11.34
CA ALA A 154 -6.47 4.15 -10.71
C ALA A 154 -6.83 5.44 -11.44
N LEU A 155 -5.86 6.19 -11.92
CA LEU A 155 -6.03 7.59 -12.31
C LEU A 155 -5.81 7.85 -13.81
N ALA A 156 -4.90 7.12 -14.48
CA ALA A 156 -4.51 7.47 -15.84
C ALA A 156 -5.56 7.10 -16.90
N GLY A 157 -6.25 5.97 -16.76
CA GLY A 157 -7.32 5.55 -17.67
C GLY A 157 -6.98 5.77 -19.15
N ASN A 158 -7.89 6.44 -19.90
CA ASN A 158 -7.70 6.81 -21.30
C ASN A 158 -7.15 8.22 -21.49
N VAL A 159 -6.85 8.94 -20.38
CA VAL A 159 -6.42 10.35 -20.41
C VAL A 159 -4.90 10.52 -20.25
N ALA A 160 -4.15 9.43 -20.15
CA ALA A 160 -2.71 9.46 -19.98
C ALA A 160 -2.02 10.28 -21.09
N MET A 161 -1.19 11.24 -20.69
CA MET A 161 -0.36 12.04 -21.63
C MET A 161 0.79 11.19 -22.19
N VAL A 162 1.30 10.24 -21.40
CA VAL A 162 2.29 9.23 -21.77
C VAL A 162 1.82 7.88 -21.28
N GLU A 163 1.80 6.85 -22.14
CA GLU A 163 1.44 5.49 -21.74
C GLU A 163 2.56 4.87 -20.91
N VAL A 164 2.27 4.48 -19.67
CA VAL A 164 3.26 3.92 -18.75
C VAL A 164 3.08 2.43 -18.59
N HIS A 165 4.18 1.69 -18.78
CA HIS A 165 4.27 0.25 -18.60
C HIS A 165 5.18 -0.07 -17.42
N VAL A 166 4.64 -0.68 -16.36
CA VAL A 166 5.41 -1.04 -15.17
C VAL A 166 5.93 -2.48 -15.32
N VAL A 167 7.25 -2.65 -15.24
CA VAL A 167 7.92 -3.95 -15.27
C VAL A 167 8.61 -4.19 -13.93
N SER A 168 8.08 -5.16 -13.19
CA SER A 168 8.55 -5.49 -11.84
C SER A 168 9.12 -6.91 -11.69
N ASN A 169 9.04 -7.74 -12.74
CA ASN A 169 9.55 -9.11 -12.71
C ASN A 169 10.79 -9.24 -13.59
N ILE A 170 11.76 -10.03 -13.13
CA ILE A 170 12.97 -10.37 -13.92
C ILE A 170 12.67 -11.39 -15.04
N ASP A 171 11.51 -12.06 -15.02
CA ASP A 171 11.08 -12.92 -16.12
C ASP A 171 11.01 -12.11 -17.42
N GLY A 172 11.84 -12.51 -18.42
CA GLY A 172 11.95 -11.83 -19.70
C GLY A 172 10.62 -11.67 -20.46
N CYS A 173 9.65 -12.57 -20.22
CA CYS A 173 8.31 -12.46 -20.81
C CYS A 173 7.62 -11.14 -20.44
N ALA A 174 7.90 -10.59 -19.24
CA ALA A 174 7.34 -9.31 -18.83
C ALA A 174 7.86 -8.15 -19.68
N LEU A 175 9.16 -8.13 -19.99
CA LEU A 175 9.76 -7.12 -20.88
C LEU A 175 9.30 -7.31 -22.34
N GLU A 176 9.30 -8.53 -22.86
CA GLU A 176 8.88 -8.82 -24.24
C GLU A 176 7.43 -8.35 -24.49
N ALA A 177 6.53 -8.60 -23.56
CA ALA A 177 5.15 -8.16 -23.66
C ALA A 177 5.03 -6.63 -23.76
N VAL A 178 5.90 -5.89 -23.05
CA VAL A 178 5.93 -4.43 -23.10
C VAL A 178 6.61 -3.93 -24.38
N PHE A 179 7.73 -4.54 -24.79
CA PHE A 179 8.41 -4.17 -26.04
C PHE A 179 7.51 -4.29 -27.26
N ALA A 180 6.63 -5.32 -27.29
CA ALA A 180 5.67 -5.51 -28.37
C ALA A 180 4.63 -4.38 -28.50
N ARG A 181 4.44 -3.59 -27.44
CA ARG A 181 3.48 -2.48 -27.38
C ARG A 181 4.11 -1.11 -27.59
N CYS A 182 5.43 -1.00 -27.45
CA CYS A 182 6.15 0.26 -27.45
C CYS A 182 6.89 0.48 -28.77
N ASN A 183 6.93 1.74 -29.22
CA ASN A 183 7.83 2.17 -30.28
C ASN A 183 9.15 2.65 -29.66
N PRO A 184 10.31 1.99 -29.94
CA PRO A 184 11.60 2.37 -29.35
C PRO A 184 11.98 3.83 -29.52
N GLN A 185 11.62 4.45 -30.66
CA GLN A 185 11.98 5.84 -30.99
C GLN A 185 11.23 6.87 -30.12
N THR A 186 10.08 6.48 -29.54
CA THR A 186 9.25 7.34 -28.68
C THR A 186 9.11 6.80 -27.27
N THR A 187 10.01 5.90 -26.86
CA THR A 187 10.02 5.26 -25.52
C THR A 187 11.12 5.85 -24.65
N MET A 188 10.79 6.15 -23.40
CA MET A 188 11.73 6.43 -22.31
C MET A 188 11.75 5.27 -21.31
N LEU A 189 12.83 5.15 -20.56
CA LEU A 189 13.02 4.18 -19.47
C LEU A 189 13.11 4.96 -18.15
N ALA A 190 12.34 4.57 -17.13
CA ALA A 190 12.52 5.02 -15.75
C ALA A 190 13.06 3.84 -14.92
N ILE A 191 14.28 3.95 -14.40
CA ILE A 191 14.93 2.91 -13.63
C ILE A 191 14.81 3.27 -12.14
N ALA A 192 13.97 2.53 -11.41
CA ALA A 192 13.61 2.80 -10.03
C ALA A 192 14.26 1.78 -9.09
N SER A 193 15.30 2.21 -8.37
CA SER A 193 15.99 1.40 -7.37
C SER A 193 16.64 2.28 -6.32
N LYS A 194 16.26 2.11 -5.03
CA LYS A 194 16.78 2.91 -3.93
C LYS A 194 18.32 2.89 -3.87
N THR A 195 18.93 1.72 -3.98
CA THR A 195 20.39 1.53 -3.94
C THR A 195 21.08 1.55 -5.29
N PHE A 196 20.30 1.54 -6.37
CA PHE A 196 20.74 1.38 -7.76
C PHE A 196 21.61 0.13 -8.02
N THR A 197 21.38 -0.92 -7.19
CA THR A 197 22.13 -2.21 -7.25
C THR A 197 21.21 -3.42 -7.26
N THR A 198 19.88 -3.22 -7.26
CA THR A 198 18.90 -4.31 -7.30
C THR A 198 19.06 -5.10 -8.60
N ILE A 199 19.45 -6.37 -8.48
CA ILE A 199 19.87 -7.17 -9.64
C ILE A 199 18.77 -7.32 -10.68
N GLU A 200 17.54 -7.53 -10.26
CA GLU A 200 16.37 -7.66 -11.14
C GLU A 200 16.15 -6.37 -11.95
N THR A 201 16.22 -5.22 -11.27
CA THR A 201 16.04 -3.91 -11.90
C THR A 201 17.15 -3.61 -12.90
N ILE A 202 18.41 -3.83 -12.51
CA ILE A 202 19.56 -3.53 -13.40
C ILE A 202 19.61 -4.49 -14.59
N THR A 203 19.26 -5.78 -14.41
CA THR A 203 19.18 -6.75 -15.51
C THR A 203 18.11 -6.35 -16.52
N ASN A 204 16.91 -6.01 -16.06
CA ASN A 204 15.84 -5.55 -16.94
C ASN A 204 16.19 -4.22 -17.64
N ALA A 205 16.85 -3.30 -16.93
CA ALA A 205 17.29 -2.03 -17.49
C ALA A 205 18.33 -2.22 -18.59
N ALA A 206 19.29 -3.12 -18.41
CA ALA A 206 20.28 -3.46 -19.43
C ALA A 206 19.61 -4.03 -20.68
N SER A 207 18.68 -4.98 -20.51
CA SER A 207 17.91 -5.57 -21.62
C SER A 207 17.07 -4.53 -22.36
N ALA A 208 16.46 -3.57 -21.64
CA ALA A 208 15.69 -2.49 -22.25
C ALA A 208 16.59 -1.52 -23.04
N LEU A 209 17.80 -1.22 -22.53
CA LEU A 209 18.80 -0.42 -23.28
C LEU A 209 19.25 -1.13 -24.55
N ASP A 210 19.48 -2.44 -24.50
CA ASP A 210 19.87 -3.22 -25.66
C ASP A 210 18.75 -3.29 -26.72
N TRP A 211 17.50 -3.34 -26.27
CA TRP A 211 16.35 -3.21 -27.17
C TRP A 211 16.30 -1.85 -27.86
N LEU A 212 16.54 -0.72 -27.18
CA LEU A 212 16.65 0.60 -27.80
C LEU A 212 17.81 0.68 -28.79
N ARG A 213 18.99 0.16 -28.44
CA ARG A 213 20.18 0.11 -29.34
C ARG A 213 19.89 -0.69 -30.59
N SER A 214 19.31 -1.88 -30.44
CA SER A 214 19.00 -2.78 -31.55
C SER A 214 17.97 -2.19 -32.52
N ALA A 215 17.11 -1.30 -32.03
CA ALA A 215 16.15 -0.55 -32.83
C ALA A 215 16.72 0.74 -33.48
N GLY A 216 18.02 1.00 -33.30
CA GLY A 216 18.71 2.14 -33.91
C GLY A 216 18.40 3.49 -33.24
N VAL A 217 18.02 3.52 -31.94
CA VAL A 217 17.93 4.76 -31.16
C VAL A 217 19.34 5.34 -31.04
N ALA A 218 19.52 6.59 -31.48
CA ALA A 218 20.86 7.20 -31.61
C ALA A 218 21.54 7.39 -30.24
N ASP A 219 20.76 7.78 -29.22
CA ASP A 219 21.25 7.95 -27.85
C ASP A 219 20.29 7.21 -26.88
N PRO A 220 20.53 5.90 -26.63
CA PRO A 220 19.71 5.13 -25.71
C PRO A 220 19.79 5.63 -24.26
N PHE A 221 20.95 6.09 -23.79
CA PHE A 221 21.09 6.66 -22.46
C PHE A 221 20.37 8.01 -22.29
N GLY A 222 20.24 8.78 -23.40
CA GLY A 222 19.42 9.99 -23.43
C GLY A 222 17.93 9.74 -23.20
N ARG A 223 17.49 8.46 -23.27
CA ARG A 223 16.12 8.03 -22.97
C ARG A 223 15.93 7.51 -21.55
N VAL A 224 16.95 7.59 -20.68
CA VAL A 224 16.88 7.03 -19.31
C VAL A 224 16.71 8.12 -18.28
N VAL A 225 15.78 7.88 -17.33
CA VAL A 225 15.62 8.62 -16.07
C VAL A 225 15.91 7.64 -14.93
N ALA A 226 16.73 8.03 -13.96
CA ALA A 226 17.00 7.24 -12.76
C ALA A 226 16.24 7.79 -11.56
N LEU A 227 15.57 6.91 -10.80
CA LEU A 227 14.82 7.23 -9.59
C LEU A 227 15.50 6.48 -8.42
N THR A 228 16.30 7.20 -7.61
CA THR A 228 17.23 6.53 -6.69
C THR A 228 17.61 7.38 -5.48
N ALA A 229 17.96 6.71 -4.36
CA ALA A 229 18.64 7.36 -3.24
C ALA A 229 20.18 7.33 -3.37
N SER A 230 20.71 6.75 -4.46
CA SER A 230 22.16 6.64 -4.74
C SER A 230 22.48 7.28 -6.11
N PRO A 231 22.43 8.61 -6.24
CA PRO A 231 22.62 9.31 -7.52
C PRO A 231 23.96 8.99 -8.21
N ASP A 232 25.04 8.92 -7.43
CA ASP A 232 26.38 8.64 -7.97
C ASP A 232 26.45 7.33 -8.74
N LYS A 233 25.79 6.28 -8.22
CA LYS A 233 25.73 4.98 -8.90
C LYS A 233 24.93 5.02 -10.19
N ALA A 234 23.91 5.85 -10.27
CA ALA A 234 23.14 6.03 -11.49
C ALA A 234 23.98 6.73 -12.57
N VAL A 235 24.78 7.75 -12.17
CA VAL A 235 25.72 8.44 -13.05
C VAL A 235 26.84 7.50 -13.51
N GLU A 236 27.43 6.72 -12.59
CA GLU A 236 28.43 5.70 -12.92
C GLU A 236 27.88 4.65 -13.90
N TRP A 237 26.61 4.30 -13.80
CA TRP A 237 25.95 3.37 -14.73
C TRP A 237 25.70 3.98 -16.12
N GLY A 238 25.78 5.31 -16.27
CA GLY A 238 25.70 6.05 -17.52
C GLY A 238 24.50 6.98 -17.66
N VAL A 239 23.70 7.18 -16.62
CA VAL A 239 22.58 8.14 -16.66
C VAL A 239 23.13 9.56 -16.49
N ASP A 240 22.70 10.48 -17.33
CA ASP A 240 23.06 11.89 -17.22
C ASP A 240 22.48 12.49 -15.93
N GLU A 241 23.28 13.24 -15.19
CA GLU A 241 22.92 13.81 -13.90
C GLU A 241 21.63 14.63 -13.93
N THR A 242 21.35 15.31 -15.05
CA THR A 242 20.11 16.09 -15.22
C THR A 242 18.84 15.24 -15.21
N ARG A 243 18.96 13.95 -15.50
CA ARG A 243 17.87 12.97 -15.50
C ARG A 243 17.93 11.99 -14.32
N VAL A 244 18.76 12.25 -13.34
CA VAL A 244 18.70 11.56 -12.05
C VAL A 244 17.72 12.31 -11.14
N LEU A 245 16.67 11.66 -10.71
CA LEU A 245 15.71 12.16 -9.72
C LEU A 245 15.98 11.47 -8.38
N PRO A 246 16.68 12.14 -7.46
CA PRO A 246 17.00 11.56 -6.16
C PRO A 246 15.80 11.63 -5.21
N PHE A 247 15.82 10.77 -4.18
CA PHE A 247 14.94 10.83 -3.02
C PHE A 247 15.72 10.42 -1.75
N PRO A 248 15.32 10.89 -0.55
CA PRO A 248 16.03 10.62 0.69
C PRO A 248 16.03 9.14 1.07
N GLU A 249 17.10 8.66 1.71
CA GLU A 249 17.17 7.31 2.27
C GLU A 249 16.14 7.05 3.38
N SER A 250 15.69 8.09 4.07
CA SER A 250 14.64 8.06 5.09
C SER A 250 13.25 7.70 4.53
N VAL A 251 13.06 7.74 3.21
CA VAL A 251 11.84 7.29 2.55
C VAL A 251 11.93 5.78 2.28
N GLY A 252 11.13 4.99 2.98
CA GLY A 252 11.03 3.55 2.81
C GLY A 252 10.41 3.16 1.46
N GLY A 253 10.84 2.01 0.86
CA GLY A 253 10.38 1.60 -0.48
C GLY A 253 8.85 1.55 -0.63
N ARG A 254 8.15 0.86 0.28
CA ARG A 254 6.68 0.72 0.26
C ARG A 254 5.90 2.00 0.59
N TYR A 255 6.60 3.02 1.06
CA TYR A 255 6.10 4.38 1.37
C TYR A 255 6.57 5.42 0.35
N SER A 256 7.19 5.02 -0.76
CA SER A 256 7.96 5.93 -1.63
C SER A 256 7.16 6.57 -2.77
N LEU A 257 5.89 6.23 -2.95
CA LEU A 257 5.03 6.77 -4.03
C LEU A 257 5.06 8.31 -4.12
N TRP A 258 5.22 8.97 -2.99
CA TRP A 258 5.21 10.43 -2.84
C TRP A 258 6.51 11.11 -3.28
N SER A 259 7.58 10.36 -3.46
CA SER A 259 8.93 10.83 -3.84
C SER A 259 9.14 10.76 -5.35
N ALA A 260 10.41 10.81 -5.79
CA ALA A 260 10.78 10.57 -7.18
C ALA A 260 10.23 9.26 -7.77
N ILE A 261 9.91 8.27 -6.94
CA ILE A 261 9.26 7.02 -7.38
C ILE A 261 7.88 7.28 -8.01
N GLY A 262 7.23 8.38 -7.67
CA GLY A 262 6.00 8.84 -8.31
C GLY A 262 6.18 9.47 -9.70
N PHE A 263 7.41 9.63 -10.20
CA PHE A 263 7.67 10.21 -11.52
C PHE A 263 6.83 9.62 -12.67
N PRO A 264 6.65 8.29 -12.80
CA PRO A 264 5.80 7.73 -13.85
C PRO A 264 4.34 8.16 -13.73
N VAL A 265 3.84 8.39 -12.52
CA VAL A 265 2.49 8.90 -12.27
C VAL A 265 2.39 10.36 -12.71
N ALA A 266 3.34 11.20 -12.28
CA ALA A 266 3.41 12.60 -12.67
C ALA A 266 3.59 12.76 -14.20
N LEU A 267 4.31 11.86 -14.86
CA LEU A 267 4.47 11.88 -16.31
C LEU A 267 3.20 11.44 -17.04
N ALA A 268 2.47 10.47 -16.51
CA ALA A 268 1.21 10.00 -17.11
C ALA A 268 0.09 11.03 -17.00
N LEU A 269 -0.07 11.65 -15.82
CA LEU A 269 -1.20 12.52 -15.49
C LEU A 269 -0.90 14.02 -15.74
N GLY A 270 0.35 14.42 -15.63
CA GLY A 270 0.79 15.79 -15.46
C GLY A 270 1.08 16.13 -14.00
N TRP A 271 1.92 17.16 -13.81
CA TRP A 271 2.30 17.62 -12.47
C TRP A 271 1.11 18.09 -11.60
N PRO A 272 0.11 18.81 -12.15
CA PRO A 272 -1.03 19.28 -11.34
C PRO A 272 -1.76 18.14 -10.63
N ASP A 273 -2.07 17.05 -11.32
CA ASP A 273 -2.79 15.90 -10.76
C ASP A 273 -1.93 15.16 -9.72
N PHE A 274 -0.60 15.06 -9.96
CA PHE A 274 0.31 14.51 -8.96
C PHE A 274 0.38 15.39 -7.71
N ALA A 275 0.39 16.71 -7.85
CA ALA A 275 0.34 17.63 -6.72
C ALA A 275 -0.99 17.54 -5.95
N GLU A 276 -2.11 17.39 -6.64
CA GLU A 276 -3.41 17.14 -6.02
C GLU A 276 -3.43 15.82 -5.22
N MET A 277 -2.78 14.77 -5.74
CA MET A 277 -2.61 13.51 -5.02
C MET A 277 -1.80 13.70 -3.72
N LEU A 278 -0.73 14.51 -3.75
CA LEU A 278 0.05 14.85 -2.54
C LEU A 278 -0.80 15.62 -1.53
N GLU A 279 -1.60 16.59 -1.99
CA GLU A 279 -2.45 17.40 -1.10
C GLU A 279 -3.55 16.55 -0.44
N GLY A 280 -4.22 15.67 -1.19
CA GLY A 280 -5.19 14.75 -0.62
C GLY A 280 -4.59 13.86 0.47
N ALA A 281 -3.38 13.37 0.26
CA ALA A 281 -2.64 12.61 1.27
C ALA A 281 -2.28 13.47 2.50
N ALA A 282 -1.84 14.73 2.28
CA ALA A 282 -1.55 15.68 3.35
C ALA A 282 -2.78 16.01 4.22
N MET A 283 -3.99 15.99 3.65
CA MET A 283 -5.22 16.17 4.43
C MET A 283 -5.42 15.03 5.44
N VAL A 284 -5.07 13.81 5.08
CA VAL A 284 -5.10 12.67 6.02
C VAL A 284 -3.97 12.76 7.04
N ASP A 285 -2.79 13.24 6.67
CA ASP A 285 -1.72 13.53 7.64
C ASP A 285 -2.18 14.54 8.70
N ARG A 286 -2.88 15.60 8.27
CA ARG A 286 -3.46 16.60 9.20
C ARG A 286 -4.54 15.98 10.11
N HIS A 287 -5.45 15.17 9.56
CA HIS A 287 -6.42 14.45 10.36
C HIS A 287 -5.73 13.55 11.40
N PHE A 288 -4.74 12.76 10.96
CA PHE A 288 -3.98 11.86 11.83
C PHE A 288 -3.23 12.62 12.94
N ALA A 289 -2.70 13.80 12.65
CA ALA A 289 -1.99 14.65 13.61
C ALA A 289 -2.93 15.27 14.66
N MET A 290 -4.12 15.70 14.25
CA MET A 290 -4.98 16.57 15.04
C MET A 290 -6.15 15.87 15.76
N THR A 291 -6.37 14.58 15.49
CA THR A 291 -7.43 13.80 16.13
C THR A 291 -6.85 12.76 17.07
N ASP A 292 -7.58 12.43 18.13
CA ASP A 292 -7.15 11.47 19.15
C ASP A 292 -8.18 10.36 19.35
N GLY A 293 -7.74 9.25 19.96
CA GLY A 293 -8.59 8.12 20.32
C GLY A 293 -9.37 7.58 19.14
N ARG A 294 -10.65 7.29 19.36
CA ARG A 294 -11.58 6.75 18.35
C ARG A 294 -11.95 7.71 17.23
N ASP A 295 -11.70 9.01 17.39
CA ASP A 295 -11.93 10.00 16.34
C ASP A 295 -10.78 10.04 15.33
N ASN A 296 -9.63 9.45 15.64
CA ASN A 296 -8.53 9.24 14.73
C ASN A 296 -8.82 7.99 13.87
N LEU A 297 -9.29 8.20 12.64
CA LEU A 297 -9.80 7.11 11.80
C LEU A 297 -8.76 6.02 11.47
N PRO A 298 -7.48 6.33 11.17
CA PRO A 298 -6.44 5.31 11.07
C PRO A 298 -6.24 4.49 12.35
N LEU A 299 -6.33 5.11 13.52
CA LEU A 299 -6.22 4.42 14.80
C LEU A 299 -7.45 3.56 15.08
N LEU A 300 -8.67 4.06 14.80
CA LEU A 300 -9.91 3.28 14.90
C LEU A 300 -9.86 2.04 14.00
N ALA A 301 -9.35 2.17 12.78
CA ALA A 301 -9.14 1.04 11.89
C ALA A 301 -8.15 0.02 12.47
N ALA A 302 -7.07 0.50 13.11
CA ALA A 302 -6.11 -0.37 13.79
C ALA A 302 -6.73 -1.08 15.00
N PHE A 303 -7.65 -0.45 15.75
CA PHE A 303 -8.41 -1.12 16.81
C PHE A 303 -9.22 -2.31 16.25
N ALA A 304 -9.89 -2.11 15.12
CA ALA A 304 -10.60 -3.20 14.46
C ALA A 304 -9.65 -4.32 14.01
N ASP A 305 -8.51 -3.99 13.43
CA ASP A 305 -7.49 -4.97 13.02
C ASP A 305 -6.97 -5.78 14.21
N GLN A 306 -6.61 -5.12 15.31
CA GLN A 306 -6.13 -5.78 16.53
C GLN A 306 -7.23 -6.64 17.18
N TYR A 307 -8.49 -6.18 17.18
CA TYR A 307 -9.62 -6.97 17.63
C TYR A 307 -9.70 -8.30 16.88
N TYR A 308 -9.69 -8.26 15.55
CA TYR A 308 -9.81 -9.48 14.76
C TYR A 308 -8.56 -10.34 14.82
N THR A 309 -7.38 -9.76 14.70
CA THR A 309 -6.13 -10.52 14.64
C THR A 309 -5.80 -11.14 16.00
N ARG A 310 -5.91 -10.38 17.09
CA ARG A 310 -5.43 -10.83 18.41
C ARG A 310 -6.52 -11.39 19.33
N LEU A 311 -7.75 -10.85 19.26
CA LEU A 311 -8.85 -11.33 20.15
C LEU A 311 -9.74 -12.37 19.49
N ARG A 312 -9.90 -12.31 18.16
CA ARG A 312 -10.69 -13.29 17.39
C ARG A 312 -9.83 -14.28 16.63
N HIS A 313 -8.50 -14.14 16.67
CA HIS A 313 -7.52 -15.00 16.03
C HIS A 313 -7.74 -15.18 14.52
N CYS A 314 -8.21 -14.13 13.86
CA CYS A 314 -8.34 -14.10 12.42
C CYS A 314 -6.96 -14.02 11.77
N GLN A 315 -6.60 -15.02 10.98
CA GLN A 315 -5.28 -15.09 10.34
C GLN A 315 -5.21 -14.29 9.06
N THR A 316 -6.35 -13.93 8.47
CA THR A 316 -6.43 -13.21 7.21
C THR A 316 -7.42 -12.06 7.29
N ARG A 317 -7.20 -11.04 6.46
CA ARG A 317 -8.14 -9.95 6.18
C ARG A 317 -8.28 -9.81 4.68
N ALA A 318 -9.51 -9.67 4.18
CA ALA A 318 -9.79 -9.50 2.76
C ALA A 318 -10.13 -8.04 2.43
N VAL A 319 -9.66 -7.54 1.28
CA VAL A 319 -9.95 -6.20 0.76
C VAL A 319 -10.56 -6.35 -0.62
N PHE A 320 -11.79 -5.87 -0.81
CA PHE A 320 -12.46 -5.92 -2.11
C PHE A 320 -12.77 -4.52 -2.62
N ALA A 321 -12.14 -4.17 -3.74
CA ALA A 321 -12.38 -2.91 -4.43
C ALA A 321 -13.58 -3.07 -5.39
N TYR A 322 -14.66 -2.34 -5.15
CA TYR A 322 -15.79 -2.23 -6.06
C TYR A 322 -15.61 -1.03 -6.99
N ASP A 323 -14.46 -1.01 -7.60
CA ASP A 323 -14.03 -0.11 -8.67
C ASP A 323 -12.86 -0.77 -9.40
N GLU A 324 -13.00 -1.03 -10.71
CA GLU A 324 -11.98 -1.69 -11.52
C GLU A 324 -10.66 -0.91 -11.56
N ARG A 325 -10.73 0.41 -11.38
CA ARG A 325 -9.55 1.28 -11.32
C ARG A 325 -8.68 0.97 -10.09
N LEU A 326 -9.27 0.45 -9.01
CA LEU A 326 -8.59 0.04 -7.78
C LEU A 326 -8.19 -1.46 -7.75
N ALA A 327 -8.17 -2.14 -8.89
CA ALA A 327 -7.87 -3.58 -8.99
C ALA A 327 -6.53 -3.98 -8.33
N LEU A 328 -5.56 -3.09 -8.32
CA LEU A 328 -4.24 -3.34 -7.73
C LEU A 328 -4.14 -2.95 -6.23
N LEU A 329 -5.20 -2.38 -5.64
CA LEU A 329 -5.19 -1.99 -4.22
C LEU A 329 -4.89 -3.16 -3.28
N PRO A 330 -5.51 -4.34 -3.41
CA PRO A 330 -5.17 -5.46 -2.52
C PRO A 330 -3.69 -5.87 -2.61
N ALA A 331 -3.10 -5.90 -3.80
CA ALA A 331 -1.68 -6.24 -3.99
C ALA A 331 -0.74 -5.18 -3.40
N TYR A 332 -1.09 -3.90 -3.50
CA TYR A 332 -0.35 -2.82 -2.84
C TYR A 332 -0.39 -2.95 -1.31
N LEU A 333 -1.58 -3.20 -0.75
CA LEU A 333 -1.77 -3.37 0.69
C LEU A 333 -1.08 -4.62 1.24
N GLN A 334 -0.95 -5.70 0.44
CA GLN A 334 -0.15 -6.86 0.82
C GLN A 334 1.27 -6.44 1.20
N GLN A 335 1.94 -5.68 0.34
CA GLN A 335 3.29 -5.23 0.66
C GLN A 335 3.27 -4.22 1.81
N LEU A 336 2.43 -3.18 1.75
CA LEU A 336 2.39 -2.13 2.76
C LEU A 336 2.24 -2.71 4.16
N GLU A 337 1.30 -3.63 4.38
CA GLU A 337 0.97 -4.16 5.70
C GLU A 337 1.82 -5.35 6.12
N MET A 338 2.00 -6.33 5.23
CA MET A 338 2.68 -7.57 5.60
C MET A 338 4.19 -7.38 5.73
N GLU A 339 4.80 -6.52 4.92
CA GLU A 339 6.22 -6.19 5.03
C GLU A 339 6.49 -5.26 6.23
N SER A 340 5.58 -4.31 6.52
CA SER A 340 5.69 -3.44 7.70
C SER A 340 5.47 -4.19 9.00
N ASN A 341 4.37 -4.92 9.10
CA ASN A 341 3.87 -5.48 10.35
C ASN A 341 4.08 -6.98 10.50
N GLY A 342 4.62 -7.67 9.49
CA GLY A 342 4.95 -9.10 9.53
C GLY A 342 6.20 -9.37 10.36
N LYS A 343 6.18 -9.06 11.66
CA LYS A 343 7.33 -9.16 12.57
C LYS A 343 7.09 -10.19 13.67
N SER A 344 8.16 -10.77 14.17
CA SER A 344 8.14 -11.70 15.31
C SER A 344 8.76 -11.11 16.59
N VAL A 345 9.29 -9.90 16.48
CA VAL A 345 9.93 -9.18 17.59
C VAL A 345 9.41 -7.75 17.68
N ARG A 346 9.44 -7.19 18.88
CA ARG A 346 9.16 -5.78 19.15
C ARG A 346 10.34 -4.91 18.72
N ALA A 347 10.16 -3.60 18.71
CA ALA A 347 11.20 -2.63 18.35
C ALA A 347 12.44 -2.65 19.29
N ASP A 348 12.26 -3.12 20.52
CA ASP A 348 13.32 -3.33 21.50
C ASP A 348 14.03 -4.69 21.39
N GLY A 349 13.64 -5.53 20.43
CA GLY A 349 14.19 -6.86 20.22
C GLY A 349 13.54 -7.96 21.06
N SER A 350 12.62 -7.65 21.96
CA SER A 350 11.88 -8.66 22.73
C SER A 350 10.90 -9.44 21.83
N PRO A 351 10.61 -10.71 22.15
CA PRO A 351 9.62 -11.50 21.40
C PRO A 351 8.25 -10.83 21.40
N LEU A 352 7.55 -10.88 20.26
CA LEU A 352 6.17 -10.44 20.15
C LEU A 352 5.24 -11.59 20.61
N ASP A 353 4.38 -11.28 21.57
CA ASP A 353 3.35 -12.22 22.02
C ASP A 353 2.16 -12.20 21.05
N GLY A 354 1.88 -13.36 20.45
CA GLY A 354 0.76 -13.55 19.53
C GLY A 354 1.04 -13.09 18.08
N PRO A 355 -0.01 -13.14 17.23
CA PRO A 355 0.13 -12.79 15.82
C PRO A 355 0.40 -11.30 15.60
N SER A 356 1.16 -10.98 14.57
CA SER A 356 1.42 -9.61 14.14
C SER A 356 0.41 -9.14 13.08
N ALA A 357 0.78 -9.11 11.79
CA ALA A 357 -0.14 -8.76 10.71
C ALA A 357 -0.99 -9.95 10.26
N PRO A 358 -2.25 -9.75 9.88
CA PRO A 358 -3.01 -10.75 9.14
C PRO A 358 -2.45 -10.89 7.72
N VAL A 359 -2.65 -12.03 7.08
CA VAL A 359 -2.41 -12.18 5.65
C VAL A 359 -3.46 -11.35 4.91
N THR A 360 -3.03 -10.26 4.28
CA THR A 360 -3.89 -9.39 3.48
C THR A 360 -4.03 -9.96 2.07
N TRP A 361 -5.27 -10.07 1.59
CA TRP A 361 -5.59 -10.57 0.26
C TRP A 361 -6.88 -9.92 -0.25
N GLY A 362 -7.27 -10.18 -1.49
CA GLY A 362 -8.52 -9.64 -2.01
C GLY A 362 -8.60 -9.65 -3.52
N GLY A 363 -9.41 -8.77 -4.05
CA GLY A 363 -9.65 -8.66 -5.49
C GLY A 363 -10.66 -7.59 -5.83
N VAL A 364 -11.18 -7.63 -7.05
CA VAL A 364 -12.18 -6.69 -7.55
C VAL A 364 -13.58 -7.29 -7.37
N GLY A 365 -14.49 -6.57 -6.73
CA GLY A 365 -15.92 -6.83 -6.83
C GLY A 365 -16.41 -6.33 -8.21
N THR A 366 -17.30 -7.04 -8.90
CA THR A 366 -18.08 -8.22 -8.54
C THR A 366 -17.40 -9.55 -8.88
N ASP A 367 -16.28 -9.53 -9.60
CA ASP A 367 -15.58 -10.74 -10.05
C ASP A 367 -15.20 -11.65 -8.87
N ALA A 368 -14.61 -11.10 -7.84
CA ALA A 368 -14.22 -11.83 -6.62
C ALA A 368 -15.41 -12.53 -5.92
N GLN A 369 -16.66 -12.02 -6.08
CA GLN A 369 -17.84 -12.67 -5.53
C GLN A 369 -18.01 -14.09 -6.10
N HIS A 370 -17.69 -14.27 -7.38
CA HIS A 370 -17.81 -15.55 -8.07
C HIS A 370 -16.63 -16.49 -7.84
N ALA A 371 -15.55 -15.97 -7.21
CA ALA A 371 -14.34 -16.74 -6.92
C ALA A 371 -14.24 -17.19 -5.45
N VAL A 372 -14.43 -16.26 -4.49
CA VAL A 372 -14.03 -16.50 -3.10
C VAL A 372 -15.14 -16.29 -2.05
N PHE A 373 -16.27 -15.70 -2.40
CA PHE A 373 -17.32 -15.38 -1.42
C PHE A 373 -18.05 -16.61 -0.85
N GLN A 374 -17.95 -17.76 -1.49
CA GLN A 374 -18.43 -19.02 -0.90
C GLN A 374 -17.75 -19.26 0.47
N LEU A 375 -16.41 -19.07 0.55
CA LEU A 375 -15.66 -19.18 1.80
C LEU A 375 -16.10 -18.13 2.81
N LEU A 376 -16.24 -16.88 2.37
CA LEU A 376 -16.59 -15.76 3.24
C LEU A 376 -17.96 -15.91 3.88
N HIS A 377 -18.95 -16.42 3.14
CA HIS A 377 -20.31 -16.61 3.63
C HIS A 377 -20.52 -17.89 4.43
N GLN A 378 -19.97 -19.02 3.97
CA GLN A 378 -20.30 -20.34 4.53
C GLN A 378 -19.08 -21.12 5.05
N GLY A 379 -17.85 -20.62 4.81
CA GLY A 379 -16.63 -21.26 5.31
C GLY A 379 -16.53 -21.20 6.82
N SER A 380 -15.65 -22.03 7.39
CA SER A 380 -15.38 -22.11 8.84
C SER A 380 -14.52 -20.96 9.37
N HIS A 381 -13.80 -20.24 8.49
CA HIS A 381 -12.94 -19.14 8.88
C HIS A 381 -13.75 -17.84 9.07
N LEU A 382 -13.47 -17.14 10.17
CA LEU A 382 -13.89 -15.74 10.30
C LEU A 382 -12.86 -14.86 9.58
N VAL A 383 -13.29 -14.15 8.54
CA VAL A 383 -12.43 -13.25 7.75
C VAL A 383 -13.04 -11.84 7.80
N PRO A 384 -12.36 -10.88 8.43
CA PRO A 384 -12.75 -9.47 8.32
C PRO A 384 -12.61 -9.00 6.87
N VAL A 385 -13.58 -8.23 6.40
CA VAL A 385 -13.63 -7.74 5.02
C VAL A 385 -13.67 -6.22 4.99
N ASP A 386 -12.77 -5.60 4.23
CA ASP A 386 -12.82 -4.20 3.87
C ASP A 386 -13.38 -4.06 2.44
N PHE A 387 -14.48 -3.33 2.29
CA PHE A 387 -15.02 -2.91 1.01
C PHE A 387 -14.57 -1.49 0.69
N VAL A 388 -14.09 -1.27 -0.54
CA VAL A 388 -13.71 0.06 -1.03
C VAL A 388 -14.48 0.33 -2.32
N ALA A 389 -15.19 1.46 -2.39
CA ALA A 389 -15.96 1.84 -3.57
C ALA A 389 -15.94 3.36 -3.78
N ALA A 390 -16.28 3.81 -4.98
CA ALA A 390 -16.50 5.23 -5.30
C ALA A 390 -17.97 5.47 -5.63
N VAL A 391 -18.53 6.63 -5.25
CA VAL A 391 -19.93 7.00 -5.52
C VAL A 391 -20.09 7.44 -6.97
N VAL A 392 -19.13 8.22 -7.48
CA VAL A 392 -19.12 8.68 -8.88
C VAL A 392 -18.49 7.61 -9.78
N PRO A 393 -19.14 7.21 -10.89
CA PRO A 393 -18.57 6.25 -11.83
C PRO A 393 -17.31 6.81 -12.51
N GLY A 394 -16.40 5.93 -12.90
CA GLY A 394 -15.20 6.26 -13.65
C GLY A 394 -15.35 6.11 -15.16
N ASP A 395 -16.57 6.07 -15.68
CA ASP A 395 -16.91 5.83 -17.08
C ASP A 395 -18.18 6.59 -17.49
N ASP A 396 -18.41 6.68 -18.79
CA ASP A 396 -19.58 7.34 -19.39
C ASP A 396 -20.64 6.34 -19.85
N LEU A 397 -20.62 5.10 -19.37
CA LEU A 397 -21.60 4.08 -19.73
C LEU A 397 -22.94 4.31 -19.04
N ASP A 398 -23.95 3.46 -19.36
CA ASP A 398 -25.25 3.53 -18.70
C ASP A 398 -25.08 3.44 -17.16
N ALA A 399 -25.61 4.42 -16.45
CA ALA A 399 -25.57 4.52 -14.99
C ALA A 399 -26.09 3.27 -14.26
N ARG A 400 -26.77 2.34 -14.96
CA ARG A 400 -27.17 1.03 -14.44
C ARG A 400 -25.97 0.17 -14.05
N HIS A 401 -24.85 0.23 -14.81
CA HIS A 401 -23.63 -0.52 -14.48
C HIS A 401 -23.14 -0.16 -13.08
N HIS A 402 -22.99 1.12 -12.83
CA HIS A 402 -22.49 1.61 -11.55
C HIS A 402 -23.47 1.37 -10.39
N ARG A 403 -24.78 1.58 -10.61
CA ARG A 403 -25.79 1.26 -9.60
C ARG A 403 -25.80 -0.21 -9.22
N VAL A 404 -25.65 -1.12 -10.18
CA VAL A 404 -25.57 -2.56 -9.93
C VAL A 404 -24.28 -2.89 -9.17
N LEU A 405 -23.15 -2.27 -9.50
CA LEU A 405 -21.88 -2.45 -8.83
C LEU A 405 -21.98 -2.07 -7.33
N LEU A 406 -22.47 -0.87 -7.03
CA LEU A 406 -22.63 -0.39 -5.64
C LEU A 406 -23.67 -1.21 -4.87
N ALA A 407 -24.80 -1.57 -5.50
CA ALA A 407 -25.79 -2.43 -4.89
C ALA A 407 -25.22 -3.79 -4.48
N ASN A 408 -24.36 -4.38 -5.32
CA ASN A 408 -23.64 -5.61 -4.97
C ASN A 408 -22.68 -5.39 -3.79
N CYS A 409 -21.89 -4.32 -3.79
CA CYS A 409 -20.98 -3.99 -2.69
C CYS A 409 -21.73 -3.97 -1.36
N PHE A 410 -22.78 -3.16 -1.26
CA PHE A 410 -23.53 -2.99 -0.01
C PHE A 410 -24.31 -4.24 0.39
N ALA A 411 -24.84 -4.97 -0.58
CA ALA A 411 -25.52 -6.25 -0.35
C ALA A 411 -24.60 -7.30 0.27
N GLN A 412 -23.31 -7.35 -0.12
CA GLN A 412 -22.38 -8.31 0.48
C GLN A 412 -22.15 -8.00 1.97
N GLY A 413 -21.90 -6.75 2.34
CA GLY A 413 -21.75 -6.37 3.75
C GLY A 413 -23.01 -6.68 4.59
N ALA A 414 -24.20 -6.43 4.02
CA ALA A 414 -25.46 -6.76 4.68
C ALA A 414 -25.66 -8.28 4.83
N ALA A 415 -25.39 -9.06 3.78
CA ALA A 415 -25.55 -10.52 3.79
C ALA A 415 -24.54 -11.21 4.74
N LEU A 416 -23.29 -10.73 4.78
CA LEU A 416 -22.26 -11.21 5.71
C LEU A 416 -22.70 -11.02 7.16
N MET A 417 -23.27 -9.86 7.50
CA MET A 417 -23.76 -9.57 8.85
C MET A 417 -25.01 -10.39 9.20
N GLN A 418 -26.02 -10.41 8.32
CA GLN A 418 -27.33 -10.97 8.63
C GLN A 418 -27.37 -12.48 8.62
N GLY A 419 -26.68 -13.11 7.65
CA GLY A 419 -26.84 -14.54 7.40
C GLY A 419 -28.26 -14.92 6.99
N ARG A 420 -28.53 -16.23 6.95
CA ARG A 420 -29.86 -16.78 6.69
C ARG A 420 -29.94 -18.24 7.13
N CYS A 421 -30.91 -18.58 7.95
CA CYS A 421 -31.23 -19.97 8.25
C CYS A 421 -32.03 -20.62 7.09
N SER A 422 -31.81 -21.91 6.85
CA SER A 422 -32.52 -22.72 5.88
C SER A 422 -32.72 -24.14 6.44
N ASP A 423 -33.79 -24.81 6.08
CA ASP A 423 -34.00 -26.23 6.38
C ASP A 423 -32.98 -27.14 5.68
N ASP A 424 -32.42 -26.66 4.56
CA ASP A 424 -31.26 -27.25 3.89
C ASP A 424 -29.98 -26.63 4.47
N ALA A 425 -29.22 -27.42 5.22
CA ALA A 425 -27.97 -26.97 5.83
C ALA A 425 -26.96 -26.39 4.82
N ALA A 426 -26.95 -26.92 3.58
CA ALA A 426 -26.08 -26.41 2.52
C ALA A 426 -26.48 -25.01 2.01
N ARG A 427 -27.68 -24.55 2.35
CA ARG A 427 -28.20 -23.22 2.01
C ARG A 427 -28.32 -22.29 3.21
N SER A 428 -27.78 -22.70 4.35
CA SER A 428 -27.71 -21.87 5.55
C SER A 428 -26.44 -21.01 5.53
N TYR A 429 -26.60 -19.76 5.94
CA TYR A 429 -25.52 -18.77 6.05
C TYR A 429 -25.44 -18.36 7.52
N PRO A 430 -24.30 -18.58 8.21
CA PRO A 430 -24.21 -18.32 9.64
C PRO A 430 -24.41 -16.82 9.99
N GLY A 431 -24.05 -15.91 9.10
CA GLY A 431 -24.05 -14.49 9.43
C GLY A 431 -22.95 -14.13 10.41
N ASP A 432 -23.12 -13.01 11.10
CA ASP A 432 -22.17 -12.49 12.11
C ASP A 432 -20.73 -12.33 11.58
N ARG A 433 -20.60 -12.03 10.29
CA ARG A 433 -19.36 -11.84 9.57
C ARG A 433 -19.05 -10.36 9.43
N PRO A 434 -17.90 -9.88 9.93
CA PRO A 434 -17.60 -8.47 9.98
C PRO A 434 -17.21 -7.91 8.63
N SER A 435 -17.58 -6.64 8.42
CA SER A 435 -17.07 -5.84 7.33
C SER A 435 -16.93 -4.38 7.71
N ALA A 436 -15.97 -3.69 7.09
CA ALA A 436 -15.87 -2.24 7.05
C ALA A 436 -16.07 -1.74 5.62
N THR A 437 -16.45 -0.48 5.46
CA THR A 437 -16.60 0.13 4.15
C THR A 437 -15.89 1.47 4.09
N ILE A 438 -15.09 1.67 3.06
CA ILE A 438 -14.52 2.96 2.67
C ILE A 438 -15.21 3.38 1.40
N LEU A 439 -15.94 4.49 1.44
CA LEU A 439 -16.69 5.00 0.30
C LEU A 439 -16.13 6.37 -0.07
N LEU A 440 -15.48 6.44 -1.23
CA LEU A 440 -15.01 7.68 -1.83
C LEU A 440 -16.18 8.38 -2.51
N ASP A 441 -16.31 9.69 -2.38
CA ASP A 441 -17.31 10.42 -3.16
C ASP A 441 -16.99 10.31 -4.67
N GLU A 442 -15.71 10.45 -5.01
CA GLU A 442 -15.16 10.26 -6.34
C GLU A 442 -13.74 9.69 -6.23
N LEU A 443 -13.31 8.89 -7.19
CA LEU A 443 -11.90 8.49 -7.31
C LEU A 443 -11.15 9.54 -8.16
N SER A 444 -10.67 10.58 -7.49
CA SER A 444 -9.82 11.65 -8.01
C SER A 444 -8.37 11.48 -7.54
N PRO A 445 -7.40 12.27 -8.04
CA PRO A 445 -6.04 12.28 -7.50
C PRO A 445 -6.01 12.56 -5.99
N ALA A 446 -6.80 13.55 -5.50
CA ALA A 446 -6.87 13.86 -4.07
C ALA A 446 -7.41 12.68 -3.23
N SER A 447 -8.53 12.10 -3.62
CA SER A 447 -9.13 10.99 -2.86
C SER A 447 -8.29 9.72 -2.93
N PHE A 448 -7.60 9.47 -4.04
CA PHE A 448 -6.63 8.39 -4.16
C PHE A 448 -5.45 8.60 -3.19
N GLY A 449 -4.87 9.82 -3.20
CA GLY A 449 -3.79 10.17 -2.27
C GLY A 449 -4.22 10.00 -0.81
N ALA A 450 -5.40 10.48 -0.46
CA ALA A 450 -5.99 10.32 0.86
C ALA A 450 -6.21 8.85 1.25
N LEU A 451 -6.69 8.00 0.34
CA LEU A 451 -6.87 6.56 0.56
C LEU A 451 -5.55 5.87 0.89
N ILE A 452 -4.49 6.16 0.14
CA ILE A 452 -3.18 5.55 0.38
C ILE A 452 -2.59 6.03 1.71
N ALA A 453 -2.62 7.33 2.01
CA ALA A 453 -2.13 7.87 3.27
C ALA A 453 -2.89 7.32 4.49
N PHE A 454 -4.22 7.11 4.37
CA PHE A 454 -5.01 6.44 5.40
C PHE A 454 -4.47 5.04 5.70
N HIS A 455 -4.16 4.24 4.67
CA HIS A 455 -3.62 2.89 4.86
C HIS A 455 -2.19 2.90 5.41
N GLU A 456 -1.36 3.88 5.06
CA GLU A 456 -0.03 4.07 5.64
C GLU A 456 -0.12 4.34 7.15
N HIS A 457 -0.99 5.27 7.57
CA HIS A 457 -1.19 5.58 8.99
C HIS A 457 -1.87 4.44 9.76
N ARG A 458 -2.83 3.71 9.14
CA ARG A 458 -3.41 2.48 9.71
C ARG A 458 -2.34 1.43 9.98
N THR A 459 -1.42 1.24 9.03
CA THR A 459 -0.31 0.31 9.16
C THR A 459 0.63 0.72 10.30
N PHE A 460 0.96 2.00 10.39
CA PHE A 460 1.76 2.56 11.48
C PHE A 460 1.04 2.42 12.84
N ALA A 461 -0.24 2.76 12.92
CA ALA A 461 -1.03 2.64 14.15
C ALA A 461 -1.05 1.20 14.66
N ASN A 462 -1.25 0.21 13.77
CA ASN A 462 -1.14 -1.21 14.11
C ASN A 462 0.24 -1.55 14.68
N ALA A 463 1.31 -1.04 14.09
CA ALA A 463 2.67 -1.29 14.56
C ALA A 463 2.89 -0.74 15.97
N VAL A 464 2.42 0.47 16.25
CA VAL A 464 2.53 1.10 17.58
C VAL A 464 1.78 0.27 18.62
N LEU A 465 0.53 -0.14 18.35
CA LEU A 465 -0.26 -0.97 19.27
C LEU A 465 0.40 -2.33 19.59
N MET A 466 1.23 -2.83 18.70
CA MET A 466 2.01 -4.06 18.89
C MET A 466 3.43 -3.82 19.44
N GLY A 467 3.90 -2.56 19.43
CA GLY A 467 5.26 -2.21 19.83
C GLY A 467 6.34 -2.67 18.85
N ILE A 468 6.02 -2.80 17.56
CA ILE A 468 6.96 -3.27 16.51
C ILE A 468 7.48 -2.11 15.65
N ASN A 469 8.61 -2.32 14.94
CA ASN A 469 9.11 -1.38 13.94
C ASN A 469 8.51 -1.67 12.56
N PRO A 470 7.69 -0.77 11.96
CA PRO A 470 7.08 -0.99 10.65
C PRO A 470 7.98 -0.57 9.47
N PHE A 471 9.18 -0.04 9.69
CA PHE A 471 9.96 0.63 8.64
C PHE A 471 11.17 -0.16 8.14
N ASP A 472 11.53 -1.27 8.79
CA ASP A 472 12.55 -2.21 8.30
C ASP A 472 11.93 -3.43 7.57
N GLN A 473 12.77 -4.27 6.93
CA GLN A 473 12.36 -5.44 6.17
C GLN A 473 13.44 -6.53 6.08
N PHE A 474 14.11 -6.85 7.17
CA PHE A 474 15.20 -7.85 7.19
C PHE A 474 14.76 -9.25 6.74
N GLY A 475 13.47 -9.59 6.82
CA GLY A 475 12.93 -10.88 6.42
C GLY A 475 13.14 -11.25 4.92
N VAL A 476 13.45 -10.28 4.06
CA VAL A 476 13.70 -10.52 2.62
C VAL A 476 15.19 -10.69 2.30
N GLU A 477 16.11 -10.51 3.26
CA GLU A 477 17.55 -10.48 3.00
C GLU A 477 18.14 -11.87 2.81
N LEU A 478 17.76 -12.83 3.66
CA LEU A 478 18.27 -14.20 3.60
C LEU A 478 18.05 -14.85 2.23
N GLY A 479 16.88 -14.68 1.64
CA GLY A 479 16.58 -15.21 0.29
C GLY A 479 17.50 -14.63 -0.78
N LYS A 480 17.79 -13.33 -0.74
CA LYS A 480 18.71 -12.67 -1.65
C LYS A 480 20.15 -13.14 -1.47
N GLU A 481 20.57 -13.31 -0.22
CA GLU A 481 21.90 -13.86 0.10
C GLU A 481 22.08 -15.27 -0.46
N ILE A 482 21.10 -16.16 -0.23
CA ILE A 482 21.09 -17.52 -0.75
C ILE A 482 21.09 -17.53 -2.28
N ALA A 483 20.28 -16.70 -2.93
CA ALA A 483 20.28 -16.57 -4.39
C ALA A 483 21.65 -16.14 -4.93
N GLY A 484 22.32 -15.19 -4.26
CA GLY A 484 23.68 -14.79 -4.56
C GLY A 484 24.70 -15.93 -4.40
N GLN A 485 24.56 -16.77 -3.38
CA GLN A 485 25.41 -17.95 -3.17
C GLN A 485 25.19 -19.00 -4.27
N ILE A 486 23.95 -19.22 -4.69
CA ILE A 486 23.63 -20.11 -5.84
C ILE A 486 24.32 -19.59 -7.09
N ALA A 487 24.20 -18.31 -7.41
CA ALA A 487 24.80 -17.70 -8.59
C ALA A 487 26.35 -17.83 -8.64
N ARG A 488 26.99 -17.88 -7.45
CA ARG A 488 28.45 -18.06 -7.32
C ARG A 488 28.88 -19.52 -7.19
N GLY A 489 27.95 -20.47 -7.08
CA GLY A 489 28.25 -21.89 -6.88
C GLY A 489 28.90 -22.22 -5.51
N GLU A 490 28.66 -21.38 -4.48
CA GLU A 490 29.45 -21.41 -3.24
C GLU A 490 28.81 -22.23 -2.11
N ALA A 491 27.53 -22.62 -2.18
CA ALA A 491 26.80 -23.10 -1.01
C ALA A 491 26.55 -24.61 -1.00
N LEU A 492 26.60 -25.17 0.22
CA LEU A 492 26.11 -26.52 0.53
C LEU A 492 24.62 -26.43 0.88
N PHE A 493 23.75 -26.77 -0.05
CA PHE A 493 22.31 -26.82 0.15
C PHE A 493 21.83 -28.19 0.61
N ASP A 494 20.62 -28.24 1.15
CA ASP A 494 19.91 -29.48 1.41
C ASP A 494 19.71 -30.31 0.13
N ALA A 495 19.36 -31.59 0.29
CA ALA A 495 19.26 -32.53 -0.84
C ALA A 495 18.18 -32.13 -1.85
N SER A 496 17.08 -31.51 -1.40
CA SER A 496 15.98 -31.06 -2.26
C SER A 496 16.42 -29.90 -3.13
N THR A 497 17.02 -28.86 -2.53
CA THR A 497 17.51 -27.69 -3.27
C THR A 497 18.56 -28.10 -4.31
N ARG A 498 19.52 -28.95 -3.96
CA ARG A 498 20.50 -29.48 -4.93
C ARG A 498 19.86 -30.24 -6.10
N ALA A 499 18.84 -31.05 -5.81
CA ALA A 499 18.12 -31.77 -6.87
C ALA A 499 17.40 -30.82 -7.83
N LEU A 500 16.78 -29.75 -7.30
CA LEU A 500 16.11 -28.74 -8.11
C LEU A 500 17.10 -27.94 -8.96
N LEU A 501 18.24 -27.52 -8.40
CA LEU A 501 19.29 -26.81 -9.15
C LEU A 501 19.83 -27.65 -10.30
N ARG A 502 20.07 -28.95 -10.07
CA ARG A 502 20.48 -29.87 -11.17
C ARG A 502 19.38 -30.02 -12.21
N ALA A 503 18.14 -30.21 -11.81
CA ALA A 503 17.01 -30.34 -12.74
C ALA A 503 16.79 -29.07 -13.58
N ALA A 504 17.12 -27.91 -13.03
CA ALA A 504 17.06 -26.63 -13.73
C ALA A 504 18.32 -26.31 -14.55
N GLY A 505 19.38 -27.14 -14.50
CA GLY A 505 20.64 -26.89 -15.19
C GLY A 505 21.43 -25.69 -14.63
N ILE A 506 21.21 -25.32 -13.39
CA ILE A 506 21.89 -24.18 -12.73
C ILE A 506 23.18 -24.65 -12.02
N ALA A 507 23.22 -25.87 -11.56
CA ALA A 507 24.40 -26.50 -10.95
C ALA A 507 24.53 -27.97 -11.37
N ASP A 508 25.78 -28.48 -11.37
CA ASP A 508 26.12 -29.87 -11.64
C ASP A 508 25.74 -30.88 -10.54
#